data_032219ec9fe45b485ce02e78ce13b1ed
#
_entry.id   032219ec9fe45b485ce02e78ce13b1ed
#
_cell.length_a   1.000
_cell.length_b   1.000
_cell.length_c   1.000
_cell.angle_alpha   90.00
_cell.angle_beta   90.00
_cell.angle_gamma   90.00
#
_symmetry.space_group_name_H-M   'P 1'
#
loop_
_entity.id
_entity.type
_entity.pdbx_description
1 polymer ?
#
loop_
_entity_poly.entity_id
_entity_poly.type
_entity_poly.pdbx_seq_one_letter_code
_entity_poly.pdbx_strand_id
1 'polypeptide(L)'
;LAGGLFALLDDISVLAKAAASGIDDVATGAAKTAVKTSGVIVDDVAAAPQYVTGLSPTRELPVVWKITKGSLANKFIVVIPLLLILSWIAPVLFPYLLIVGGTYLCYEGAEKALEWMHVIKEDHEEAEVIAETPEALEKTMVRSAVMTDLVLSMEIMTISLASIHAHGFWTRLATLCVVAILMTVLVYGAVGALIRLDDTGRFLARRKSRWIRLLGL
;
A
#
# COMPACT_ATOMS: atom_id res chain seq x y z
N LEU A 1 29.88 -43.58 -15.36
CA LEU A 1 28.47 -43.09 -15.35
C LEU A 1 28.04 -42.64 -13.95
N ALA A 2 28.49 -43.28 -12.85
CA ALA A 2 28.12 -42.89 -11.48
C ALA A 2 28.66 -41.51 -11.06
N GLY A 3 29.90 -41.16 -11.46
CA GLY A 3 30.50 -39.86 -11.11
C GLY A 3 29.76 -38.63 -11.66
N GLY A 4 29.18 -38.73 -12.87
CA GLY A 4 28.41 -37.66 -13.46
C GLY A 4 27.08 -37.41 -12.76
N LEU A 5 26.44 -38.48 -12.24
CA LEU A 5 25.19 -38.34 -11.47
C LEU A 5 25.42 -37.64 -10.11
N PHE A 6 26.50 -38.00 -9.41
CA PHE A 6 26.84 -37.34 -8.14
C PHE A 6 27.21 -35.85 -8.33
N ALA A 7 27.94 -35.52 -9.38
CA ALA A 7 28.24 -34.14 -9.73
C ALA A 7 26.95 -33.33 -10.00
N LEU A 8 26.03 -33.91 -10.75
CA LEU A 8 24.73 -33.28 -11.07
C LEU A 8 23.86 -33.09 -9.82
N LEU A 9 23.85 -34.06 -8.89
CA LEU A 9 23.14 -33.92 -7.62
C LEU A 9 23.75 -32.84 -6.73
N ASP A 10 25.09 -32.73 -6.72
CA ASP A 10 25.78 -31.66 -6.00
C ASP A 10 25.44 -30.27 -6.57
N ASP A 11 25.48 -30.12 -7.88
CA ASP A 11 25.08 -28.86 -8.55
C ASP A 11 23.61 -28.48 -8.25
N ILE A 12 22.70 -29.45 -8.27
CA ILE A 12 21.29 -29.24 -7.89
C ILE A 12 21.19 -28.80 -6.43
N SER A 13 21.96 -29.42 -5.54
CA SER A 13 21.93 -29.05 -4.10
C SER A 13 22.46 -27.64 -3.85
N VAL A 14 23.47 -27.19 -4.58
CA VAL A 14 24.02 -25.83 -4.54
C VAL A 14 22.98 -24.84 -5.06
N LEU A 15 22.33 -25.14 -6.18
CA LEU A 15 21.25 -24.31 -6.73
C LEU A 15 20.06 -24.20 -5.78
N ALA A 16 19.66 -25.30 -5.16
CA ALA A 16 18.57 -25.33 -4.18
C ALA A 16 18.88 -24.47 -2.94
N LYS A 17 20.12 -24.55 -2.43
CA LYS A 17 20.58 -23.70 -1.32
C LYS A 17 20.60 -22.22 -1.68
N ALA A 18 21.09 -21.88 -2.88
CA ALA A 18 21.12 -20.51 -3.36
C ALA A 18 19.70 -19.95 -3.54
N ALA A 19 18.76 -20.75 -4.07
CA ALA A 19 17.35 -20.37 -4.19
C ALA A 19 16.69 -20.18 -2.81
N ALA A 20 16.93 -21.08 -1.86
CA ALA A 20 16.40 -20.96 -0.49
C ALA A 20 16.92 -19.71 0.22
N SER A 21 18.23 -19.41 0.10
CA SER A 21 18.82 -18.19 0.65
C SER A 21 18.20 -16.93 0.01
N GLY A 22 17.97 -16.94 -1.30
CA GLY A 22 17.31 -15.80 -1.97
C GLY A 22 15.87 -15.57 -1.49
N ILE A 23 15.12 -16.63 -1.22
CA ILE A 23 13.76 -16.54 -0.65
C ILE A 23 13.79 -15.98 0.77
N ASP A 24 14.72 -16.42 1.59
CA ASP A 24 14.88 -15.94 2.96
C ASP A 24 15.24 -14.44 3.00
N ASP A 25 16.15 -14.00 2.13
CA ASP A 25 16.53 -12.60 1.98
C ASP A 25 15.31 -11.72 1.58
N VAL A 26 14.50 -12.20 0.65
CA VAL A 26 13.28 -11.51 0.21
C VAL A 26 12.25 -11.42 1.34
N ALA A 27 12.00 -12.52 2.03
CA ALA A 27 11.07 -12.59 3.16
C ALA A 27 11.51 -11.67 4.31
N THR A 28 12.80 -11.72 4.66
CA THR A 28 13.39 -10.87 5.70
C THR A 28 13.32 -9.38 5.31
N GLY A 29 13.61 -9.04 4.05
CA GLY A 29 13.51 -7.68 3.52
C GLY A 29 12.08 -7.15 3.59
N ALA A 30 11.10 -7.95 3.18
CA ALA A 30 9.68 -7.58 3.24
C ALA A 30 9.20 -7.41 4.69
N ALA A 31 9.56 -8.30 5.59
CA ALA A 31 9.21 -8.22 7.01
C ALA A 31 9.81 -6.97 7.68
N LYS A 32 11.09 -6.68 7.44
CA LYS A 32 11.75 -5.46 7.94
C LYS A 32 11.07 -4.20 7.42
N THR A 33 10.68 -4.18 6.14
CA THR A 33 9.94 -3.06 5.56
C THR A 33 8.61 -2.89 6.27
N ALA A 34 7.80 -3.94 6.40
CA ALA A 34 6.51 -3.88 7.06
C ALA A 34 6.60 -3.32 8.50
N VAL A 35 7.61 -3.73 9.26
CA VAL A 35 7.84 -3.21 10.62
C VAL A 35 8.24 -1.72 10.58
N LYS A 36 9.18 -1.34 9.71
CA LYS A 36 9.64 0.05 9.63
C LYS A 36 8.58 1.02 9.13
N THR A 37 7.68 0.56 8.28
CA THR A 37 6.62 1.38 7.67
C THR A 37 5.25 1.16 8.30
N SER A 38 5.19 0.47 9.45
CA SER A 38 3.91 0.16 10.11
C SER A 38 3.09 1.42 10.45
N GLY A 39 3.75 2.51 10.84
CA GLY A 39 3.08 3.79 11.08
C GLY A 39 2.41 4.34 9.81
N VAL A 40 3.12 4.33 8.69
CA VAL A 40 2.61 4.79 7.39
C VAL A 40 1.45 3.91 6.92
N ILE A 41 1.53 2.58 7.14
CA ILE A 41 0.44 1.65 6.79
C ILE A 41 -0.82 1.95 7.61
N VAL A 42 -0.67 2.20 8.92
CA VAL A 42 -1.79 2.52 9.79
C VAL A 42 -2.45 3.83 9.37
N ASP A 43 -1.66 4.85 9.03
CA ASP A 43 -2.15 6.13 8.56
C ASP A 43 -2.91 5.99 7.23
N ASP A 44 -2.36 5.26 6.26
CA ASP A 44 -2.99 4.98 4.98
C ASP A 44 -4.33 4.21 5.14
N VAL A 45 -4.37 3.21 6.02
CA VAL A 45 -5.61 2.48 6.36
C VAL A 45 -6.62 3.39 7.04
N ALA A 46 -6.20 4.31 7.90
CA ALA A 46 -7.08 5.24 8.60
C ALA A 46 -7.66 6.31 7.66
N ALA A 47 -6.87 6.78 6.69
CA ALA A 47 -7.29 7.76 5.69
C ALA A 47 -8.18 7.17 4.59
N ALA A 48 -8.01 5.90 4.24
CA ALA A 48 -8.67 5.27 3.11
C ALA A 48 -10.21 5.26 3.13
N PRO A 49 -10.94 5.16 4.27
CA PRO A 49 -12.39 5.30 4.31
C PRO A 49 -12.90 6.65 3.77
N GLN A 50 -12.10 7.71 3.84
CA GLN A 50 -12.46 9.03 3.33
C GLN A 50 -12.65 9.01 1.80
N TYR A 51 -11.94 8.14 1.08
CA TYR A 51 -12.05 7.98 -0.38
C TYR A 51 -13.37 7.36 -0.85
N VAL A 52 -14.19 6.84 0.05
CA VAL A 52 -15.50 6.26 -0.27
C VAL A 52 -16.65 7.00 0.42
N THR A 53 -16.34 8.04 1.21
CA THR A 53 -17.34 8.85 1.90
C THR A 53 -18.24 9.55 0.88
N GLY A 54 -19.54 9.52 1.10
CA GLY A 54 -20.53 10.10 0.17
C GLY A 54 -20.95 9.18 -0.98
N LEU A 55 -20.33 8.00 -1.15
CA LEU A 55 -20.76 7.02 -2.14
C LEU A 55 -21.91 6.14 -1.61
N SER A 56 -22.71 5.60 -2.52
CA SER A 56 -23.69 4.58 -2.14
C SER A 56 -22.99 3.29 -1.68
N PRO A 57 -23.49 2.58 -0.66
CA PRO A 57 -22.87 1.35 -0.12
C PRO A 57 -22.59 0.28 -1.18
N THR A 58 -23.37 0.27 -2.27
CA THR A 58 -23.16 -0.67 -3.38
C THR A 58 -21.96 -0.31 -4.26
N ARG A 59 -21.48 0.93 -4.21
CA ARG A 59 -20.35 1.43 -5.00
C ARG A 59 -19.02 1.46 -4.24
N GLU A 60 -19.03 1.42 -2.90
CA GLU A 60 -17.83 1.51 -2.07
C GLU A 60 -16.79 0.44 -2.43
N LEU A 61 -17.16 -0.84 -2.41
CA LEU A 61 -16.24 -1.94 -2.75
C LEU A 61 -15.74 -1.91 -4.21
N PRO A 62 -16.59 -1.66 -5.22
CA PRO A 62 -16.11 -1.44 -6.59
C PRO A 62 -15.09 -0.31 -6.73
N VAL A 63 -15.26 0.79 -5.99
CA VAL A 63 -14.34 1.93 -5.98
C VAL A 63 -13.01 1.53 -5.34
N VAL A 64 -13.04 0.92 -4.15
CA VAL A 64 -11.82 0.37 -3.51
C VAL A 64 -11.08 -0.57 -4.44
N TRP A 65 -11.79 -1.43 -5.17
CA TRP A 65 -11.16 -2.32 -6.14
C TRP A 65 -10.51 -1.59 -7.33
N LYS A 66 -11.11 -0.48 -7.80
CA LYS A 66 -10.50 0.38 -8.84
C LYS A 66 -9.22 1.04 -8.32
N ILE A 67 -9.26 1.57 -7.08
CA ILE A 67 -8.09 2.15 -6.41
C ILE A 67 -7.00 1.10 -6.26
N THR A 68 -7.32 -0.09 -5.75
CA THR A 68 -6.37 -1.21 -5.59
C THR A 68 -5.64 -1.55 -6.90
N LYS A 69 -6.38 -1.66 -8.00
CA LYS A 69 -5.79 -1.93 -9.32
C LYS A 69 -4.90 -0.78 -9.78
N GLY A 70 -5.34 0.46 -9.62
CA GLY A 70 -4.56 1.65 -9.98
C GLY A 70 -3.26 1.74 -9.17
N SER A 71 -3.37 1.54 -7.85
CA SER A 71 -2.25 1.48 -6.93
C SER A 71 -1.23 0.39 -7.32
N LEU A 72 -1.70 -0.82 -7.57
CA LEU A 72 -0.84 -1.93 -7.97
C LEU A 72 -0.16 -1.66 -9.32
N ALA A 73 -0.90 -1.13 -10.30
CA ALA A 73 -0.34 -0.75 -11.59
C ALA A 73 0.75 0.32 -11.44
N ASN A 74 0.53 1.35 -10.64
CA ASN A 74 1.53 2.38 -10.36
C ASN A 74 2.79 1.81 -9.71
N LYS A 75 2.64 0.91 -8.72
CA LYS A 75 3.77 0.26 -8.07
C LYS A 75 4.63 -0.52 -9.06
N PHE A 76 4.01 -1.31 -9.92
CA PHE A 76 4.75 -2.16 -10.87
C PHE A 76 5.27 -1.42 -12.10
N ILE A 77 4.52 -0.44 -12.62
CA ILE A 77 4.87 0.25 -13.88
C ILE A 77 5.73 1.48 -13.62
N VAL A 78 5.52 2.18 -12.50
CA VAL A 78 6.19 3.45 -12.21
C VAL A 78 7.22 3.29 -11.09
N VAL A 79 6.78 2.90 -9.89
CA VAL A 79 7.62 2.95 -8.69
C VAL A 79 8.78 1.97 -8.75
N ILE A 80 8.52 0.70 -9.00
CA ILE A 80 9.57 -0.33 -9.04
C ILE A 80 10.61 -0.05 -10.12
N PRO A 81 10.25 0.18 -11.40
CA PRO A 81 11.23 0.50 -12.42
C PRO A 81 12.04 1.76 -12.10
N LEU A 82 11.38 2.82 -11.64
CA LEU A 82 12.04 4.07 -11.27
C LEU A 82 13.07 3.86 -10.17
N LEU A 83 12.70 3.18 -9.08
CA LEU A 83 13.60 2.93 -7.96
C LEU A 83 14.74 2.00 -8.32
N LEU A 84 14.51 0.98 -9.15
CA LEU A 84 15.59 0.11 -9.65
C LEU A 84 16.57 0.87 -10.53
N ILE A 85 16.08 1.68 -11.46
CA ILE A 85 16.93 2.54 -12.30
C ILE A 85 17.74 3.52 -11.42
N LEU A 86 17.08 4.18 -10.48
CA LEU A 86 17.71 5.14 -9.58
C LEU A 86 18.74 4.45 -8.68
N SER A 87 18.48 3.23 -8.21
CA SER A 87 19.43 2.47 -7.40
C SER A 87 20.72 2.12 -8.14
N TRP A 88 20.64 2.08 -9.46
CA TRP A 88 21.79 1.77 -10.31
C TRP A 88 22.55 3.04 -10.73
N ILE A 89 21.82 4.10 -11.10
CA ILE A 89 22.44 5.34 -11.65
C ILE A 89 22.88 6.27 -10.53
N ALA A 90 22.05 6.46 -9.50
CA ALA A 90 22.26 7.49 -8.49
C ALA A 90 21.74 7.09 -7.09
N PRO A 91 22.33 6.07 -6.44
CA PRO A 91 21.88 5.62 -5.12
C PRO A 91 21.98 6.72 -4.04
N VAL A 92 22.81 7.73 -4.25
CA VAL A 92 22.92 8.88 -3.36
C VAL A 92 21.64 9.73 -3.27
N LEU A 93 20.72 9.59 -4.22
CA LEU A 93 19.47 10.34 -4.23
C LEU A 93 18.38 9.77 -3.28
N PHE A 94 18.52 8.55 -2.79
CA PHE A 94 17.51 7.94 -1.89
C PHE A 94 17.25 8.76 -0.62
N PRO A 95 18.26 9.26 0.12
CA PRO A 95 18.00 10.12 1.29
C PRO A 95 17.20 11.37 0.93
N TYR A 96 17.47 11.98 -0.22
CA TYR A 96 16.76 13.19 -0.67
C TYR A 96 15.30 12.86 -1.05
N LEU A 97 15.05 11.73 -1.69
CA LEU A 97 13.68 11.25 -1.95
C LEU A 97 12.91 11.03 -0.67
N LEU A 98 13.53 10.43 0.36
CA LEU A 98 12.90 10.23 1.67
C LEU A 98 12.61 11.56 2.37
N ILE A 99 13.51 12.55 2.28
CA ILE A 99 13.30 13.88 2.85
C ILE A 99 12.12 14.57 2.15
N VAL A 100 12.07 14.55 0.83
CA VAL A 100 10.97 15.18 0.06
C VAL A 100 9.65 14.49 0.33
N GLY A 101 9.60 13.15 0.26
CA GLY A 101 8.40 12.37 0.55
C GLY A 101 7.93 12.57 1.98
N GLY A 102 8.82 12.43 2.97
CA GLY A 102 8.49 12.64 4.37
C GLY A 102 8.02 14.06 4.68
N THR A 103 8.62 15.09 4.04
CA THR A 103 8.16 16.48 4.17
C THR A 103 6.74 16.65 3.61
N TYR A 104 6.45 16.05 2.45
CA TYR A 104 5.12 16.05 1.88
C TYR A 104 4.10 15.39 2.80
N LEU A 105 4.41 14.22 3.35
CA LEU A 105 3.53 13.52 4.30
C LEU A 105 3.32 14.28 5.60
N CYS A 106 4.37 14.93 6.13
CA CYS A 106 4.24 15.80 7.29
C CYS A 106 3.32 16.99 7.01
N TYR A 107 3.41 17.57 5.81
CA TYR A 107 2.50 18.64 5.39
C TYR A 107 1.06 18.14 5.30
N GLU A 108 0.80 17.04 4.59
CA GLU A 108 -0.53 16.44 4.46
C GLU A 108 -1.11 16.02 5.82
N GLY A 109 -0.29 15.41 6.68
CA GLY A 109 -0.69 15.03 8.04
C GLY A 109 -1.03 16.23 8.92
N ALA A 110 -0.27 17.34 8.79
CA ALA A 110 -0.56 18.59 9.50
C ALA A 110 -1.85 19.24 9.01
N GLU A 111 -2.10 19.25 7.70
CA GLU A 111 -3.32 19.76 7.09
C GLU A 111 -4.54 18.99 7.62
N LYS A 112 -4.53 17.67 7.56
CA LYS A 112 -5.60 16.81 8.12
C LYS A 112 -5.80 17.00 9.62
N ALA A 113 -4.71 17.18 10.39
CA ALA A 113 -4.82 17.45 11.82
C ALA A 113 -5.50 18.80 12.09
N LEU A 114 -5.21 19.83 11.30
CA LEU A 114 -5.82 21.15 11.42
C LEU A 114 -7.29 21.13 10.98
N GLU A 115 -7.65 20.37 9.96
CA GLU A 115 -9.03 20.12 9.57
C GLU A 115 -9.82 19.43 10.67
N TRP A 116 -9.25 18.36 11.27
CA TRP A 116 -9.86 17.66 12.39
C TRP A 116 -10.06 18.57 13.62
N MET A 117 -9.14 19.50 13.85
CA MET A 117 -9.27 20.54 14.88
C MET A 117 -10.24 21.69 14.52
N HIS A 118 -10.88 21.64 13.34
CA HIS A 118 -11.78 22.69 12.80
C HIS A 118 -11.10 24.06 12.66
N VAL A 119 -9.79 24.11 12.48
CA VAL A 119 -9.02 25.34 12.28
C VAL A 119 -9.06 25.77 10.81
N ILE A 120 -9.07 24.80 9.89
CA ILE A 120 -9.17 24.97 8.44
C ILE A 120 -10.45 24.30 7.96
N LYS A 121 -11.15 24.87 7.00
CA LYS A 121 -12.31 24.25 6.35
C LYS A 121 -11.83 23.20 5.36
N GLU A 122 -12.57 22.09 5.26
CA GLU A 122 -12.30 21.02 4.29
C GLU A 122 -12.45 21.57 2.86
N ASP A 123 -11.37 21.46 2.07
CA ASP A 123 -11.41 21.75 0.62
C ASP A 123 -12.25 20.70 -0.16
N HIS A 124 -12.79 19.70 0.53
CA HIS A 124 -13.69 18.69 -0.07
C HIS A 124 -15.01 19.30 -0.55
N GLU A 125 -15.48 20.42 0.00
CA GLU A 125 -16.64 21.13 -0.50
C GLU A 125 -16.43 21.64 -1.94
N GLU A 126 -15.19 22.00 -2.33
CA GLU A 126 -14.89 22.44 -3.70
C GLU A 126 -14.90 21.27 -4.70
N ALA A 127 -14.43 20.09 -4.31
CA ALA A 127 -14.45 18.90 -5.16
C ALA A 127 -15.87 18.36 -5.39
N GLU A 128 -16.74 18.46 -4.39
CA GLU A 128 -18.15 18.09 -4.49
C GLU A 128 -18.95 19.07 -5.38
N VAL A 129 -18.62 20.35 -5.32
CA VAL A 129 -19.27 21.40 -6.15
C VAL A 129 -18.86 21.31 -7.63
N ILE A 130 -17.67 20.78 -7.95
CA ILE A 130 -17.16 20.66 -9.34
C ILE A 130 -17.68 19.39 -10.02
N ALA A 131 -18.11 18.37 -9.28
CA ALA A 131 -18.59 17.12 -9.85
C ALA A 131 -20.09 17.18 -10.15
N GLU A 132 -20.44 17.55 -11.36
CA GLU A 132 -21.85 17.61 -11.84
C GLU A 132 -22.52 16.22 -11.90
N THR A 133 -21.77 15.10 -11.83
CA THR A 133 -22.31 13.75 -11.91
C THR A 133 -21.64 12.81 -10.91
N PRO A 134 -22.36 11.78 -10.39
CA PRO A 134 -21.78 10.77 -9.49
C PRO A 134 -20.58 10.03 -10.09
N GLU A 135 -20.56 9.85 -11.42
CA GLU A 135 -19.45 9.20 -12.13
C GLU A 135 -18.20 10.10 -12.18
N ALA A 136 -18.37 11.41 -12.30
CA ALA A 136 -17.27 12.38 -12.28
C ALA A 136 -16.64 12.42 -10.88
N LEU A 137 -17.46 12.46 -9.83
CA LEU A 137 -17.03 12.39 -8.44
C LEU A 137 -16.22 11.11 -8.17
N GLU A 138 -16.75 9.95 -8.55
CA GLU A 138 -16.05 8.65 -8.39
C GLU A 138 -14.69 8.67 -9.10
N LYS A 139 -14.60 9.19 -10.32
CA LYS A 139 -13.35 9.25 -11.08
C LYS A 139 -12.33 10.16 -10.40
N THR A 140 -12.75 11.28 -9.86
CA THR A 140 -11.90 12.23 -9.13
C THR A 140 -11.37 11.59 -7.85
N MET A 141 -12.24 10.97 -7.06
CA MET A 141 -11.88 10.23 -5.84
C MET A 141 -10.87 9.12 -6.12
N VAL A 142 -11.13 8.26 -7.12
CA VAL A 142 -10.19 7.19 -7.50
C VAL A 142 -8.85 7.76 -7.92
N ARG A 143 -8.84 8.85 -8.70
CA ARG A 143 -7.58 9.48 -9.15
C ARG A 143 -6.79 10.07 -7.99
N SER A 144 -7.45 10.78 -7.09
CA SER A 144 -6.82 11.36 -5.90
C SER A 144 -6.23 10.26 -5.02
N ALA A 145 -7.01 9.24 -4.67
CA ALA A 145 -6.55 8.12 -3.86
C ALA A 145 -5.35 7.38 -4.48
N VAL A 146 -5.37 7.13 -5.80
CA VAL A 146 -4.26 6.48 -6.51
C VAL A 146 -3.01 7.37 -6.54
N MET A 147 -3.17 8.70 -6.55
CA MET A 147 -2.04 9.63 -6.54
C MET A 147 -1.40 9.72 -5.15
N THR A 148 -2.21 9.80 -4.10
CA THR A 148 -1.71 9.75 -2.70
C THR A 148 -0.99 8.43 -2.44
N ASP A 149 -1.58 7.29 -2.85
CA ASP A 149 -0.93 5.97 -2.73
C ASP A 149 0.40 5.90 -3.52
N LEU A 150 0.52 6.59 -4.66
CA LEU A 150 1.77 6.64 -5.41
C LEU A 150 2.90 7.27 -4.57
N VAL A 151 2.64 8.38 -3.88
CA VAL A 151 3.62 9.07 -3.03
C VAL A 151 4.01 8.18 -1.84
N LEU A 152 3.02 7.64 -1.11
CA LEU A 152 3.23 6.73 0.01
C LEU A 152 4.01 5.47 -0.42
N SER A 153 3.67 4.91 -1.58
CA SER A 153 4.35 3.75 -2.14
C SER A 153 5.80 4.03 -2.49
N MET A 154 6.09 5.23 -3.03
CA MET A 154 7.45 5.65 -3.33
C MET A 154 8.30 5.66 -2.05
N GLU A 155 7.75 6.20 -0.96
CA GLU A 155 8.44 6.25 0.34
C GLU A 155 8.67 4.85 0.92
N ILE A 156 7.60 4.04 1.03
CA ILE A 156 7.68 2.68 1.58
C ILE A 156 8.69 1.83 0.79
N MET A 157 8.64 1.89 -0.53
CA MET A 157 9.55 1.12 -1.37
C MET A 157 10.98 1.64 -1.35
N THR A 158 11.19 2.95 -1.16
CA THR A 158 12.52 3.53 -0.96
C THR A 158 13.11 3.06 0.36
N ILE A 159 12.35 3.05 1.44
CA ILE A 159 12.75 2.49 2.75
C ILE A 159 13.05 0.98 2.61
N SER A 160 12.23 0.25 1.87
CA SER A 160 12.45 -1.17 1.57
C SER A 160 13.80 -1.37 0.90
N LEU A 161 14.05 -0.65 -0.20
CA LEU A 161 15.28 -0.77 -0.96
C LEU A 161 16.52 -0.40 -0.14
N ALA A 162 16.43 0.65 0.69
CA ALA A 162 17.49 1.03 1.62
C ALA A 162 17.74 0.01 2.73
N SER A 163 16.76 -0.85 3.02
CA SER A 163 16.85 -1.89 4.07
C SER A 163 17.39 -3.21 3.54
N ILE A 164 17.44 -3.40 2.22
CA ILE A 164 17.93 -4.61 1.58
C ILE A 164 19.45 -4.53 1.47
N HIS A 165 20.14 -5.40 2.23
CA HIS A 165 21.61 -5.51 2.18
C HIS A 165 22.09 -6.43 1.03
N ALA A 166 21.17 -7.08 0.32
CA ALA A 166 21.50 -7.95 -0.80
C ALA A 166 21.99 -7.16 -2.02
N HIS A 167 23.09 -7.59 -2.61
CA HIS A 167 23.74 -6.93 -3.74
C HIS A 167 23.19 -7.34 -5.12
N GLY A 168 22.24 -8.31 -5.17
CA GLY A 168 21.69 -8.84 -6.42
C GLY A 168 20.50 -8.04 -6.96
N PHE A 169 20.50 -7.74 -8.27
CA PHE A 169 19.35 -7.13 -8.94
C PHE A 169 18.05 -7.92 -8.75
N TRP A 170 18.10 -9.22 -8.94
CA TRP A 170 16.93 -10.10 -8.84
C TRP A 170 16.34 -10.15 -7.43
N THR A 171 17.18 -10.16 -6.40
CA THR A 171 16.71 -10.11 -5.01
C THR A 171 16.04 -8.78 -4.69
N ARG A 172 16.60 -7.65 -5.16
CA ARG A 172 15.98 -6.34 -5.00
C ARG A 172 14.63 -6.27 -5.71
N LEU A 173 14.56 -6.70 -6.97
CA LEU A 173 13.32 -6.75 -7.73
C LEU A 173 12.28 -7.62 -7.03
N ALA A 174 12.64 -8.85 -6.65
CA ALA A 174 11.73 -9.77 -5.97
C ALA A 174 11.20 -9.19 -4.64
N THR A 175 12.08 -8.59 -3.83
CA THR A 175 11.66 -7.95 -2.56
C THR A 175 10.69 -6.80 -2.82
N LEU A 176 10.98 -5.92 -3.77
CA LEU A 176 10.06 -4.82 -4.11
C LEU A 176 8.71 -5.33 -4.62
N CYS A 177 8.69 -6.39 -5.44
CA CYS A 177 7.44 -7.01 -5.88
C CYS A 177 6.63 -7.59 -4.71
N VAL A 178 7.28 -8.30 -3.79
CA VAL A 178 6.63 -8.87 -2.60
C VAL A 178 6.11 -7.75 -1.69
N VAL A 179 6.90 -6.70 -1.45
CA VAL A 179 6.49 -5.53 -0.67
C VAL A 179 5.30 -4.84 -1.33
N ALA A 180 5.32 -4.62 -2.66
CA ALA A 180 4.22 -4.01 -3.40
C ALA A 180 2.90 -4.75 -3.20
N ILE A 181 2.92 -6.07 -3.35
CA ILE A 181 1.74 -6.91 -3.17
C ILE A 181 1.30 -6.92 -1.71
N LEU A 182 2.23 -7.15 -0.78
CA LEU A 182 1.95 -7.20 0.65
C LEU A 182 1.30 -5.92 1.15
N MET A 183 1.86 -4.75 0.83
CA MET A 183 1.33 -3.46 1.25
C MET A 183 -0.03 -3.19 0.63
N THR A 184 -0.21 -3.48 -0.66
CA THR A 184 -1.50 -3.32 -1.32
C THR A 184 -2.58 -4.21 -0.68
N VAL A 185 -2.27 -5.47 -0.37
CA VAL A 185 -3.21 -6.38 0.29
C VAL A 185 -3.49 -5.96 1.73
N LEU A 186 -2.50 -5.51 2.48
CA LEU A 186 -2.68 -5.03 3.85
C LEU A 186 -3.59 -3.80 3.90
N VAL A 187 -3.28 -2.77 3.12
CA VAL A 187 -4.03 -1.50 3.14
C VAL A 187 -5.46 -1.73 2.61
N TYR A 188 -5.60 -2.13 1.36
CA TYR A 188 -6.93 -2.24 0.74
C TYR A 188 -7.73 -3.45 1.24
N GLY A 189 -7.06 -4.49 1.74
CA GLY A 189 -7.71 -5.59 2.44
C GLY A 189 -8.30 -5.13 3.77
N ALA A 190 -7.57 -4.33 4.55
CA ALA A 190 -8.07 -3.75 5.79
C ALA A 190 -9.24 -2.79 5.53
N VAL A 191 -9.13 -1.92 4.51
CA VAL A 191 -10.23 -1.02 4.10
C VAL A 191 -11.47 -1.79 3.70
N GLY A 192 -11.34 -2.82 2.86
CA GLY A 192 -12.46 -3.69 2.48
C GLY A 192 -13.07 -4.43 3.66
N ALA A 193 -12.26 -4.83 4.64
CA ALA A 193 -12.74 -5.43 5.89
C ALA A 193 -13.49 -4.41 6.76
N LEU A 194 -13.00 -3.17 6.88
CA LEU A 194 -13.67 -2.10 7.64
C LEU A 194 -15.05 -1.78 7.05
N ILE A 195 -15.16 -1.63 5.73
CA ILE A 195 -16.45 -1.41 5.04
C ILE A 195 -17.41 -2.56 5.34
N ARG A 196 -16.95 -3.81 5.29
CA ARG A 196 -17.77 -4.98 5.59
C ARG A 196 -18.18 -5.07 7.06
N LEU A 197 -17.32 -4.65 7.98
CA LEU A 197 -17.64 -4.60 9.40
C LEU A 197 -18.74 -3.57 9.70
N ASP A 198 -18.70 -2.40 9.07
CA ASP A 198 -19.73 -1.37 9.20
C ASP A 198 -21.10 -1.88 8.69
N ASP A 199 -21.14 -2.52 7.52
CA ASP A 199 -22.35 -3.15 6.99
C ASP A 199 -22.89 -4.24 7.93
N THR A 200 -22.00 -5.04 8.50
CA THR A 200 -22.36 -6.11 9.45
C THR A 200 -22.89 -5.51 10.76
N GLY A 201 -22.26 -4.46 11.27
CA GLY A 201 -22.69 -3.72 12.45
C GLY A 201 -24.11 -3.15 12.27
N ARG A 202 -24.34 -2.47 11.14
CA ARG A 202 -25.68 -1.93 10.80
C ARG A 202 -26.75 -3.04 10.65
N PHE A 203 -26.38 -4.18 10.08
CA PHE A 203 -27.28 -5.33 9.96
C PHE A 203 -27.63 -5.92 11.35
N LEU A 204 -26.63 -6.06 12.23
CA LEU A 204 -26.81 -6.54 13.60
C LEU A 204 -27.65 -5.59 14.45
N ALA A 205 -27.39 -4.27 14.32
CA ALA A 205 -28.16 -3.23 15.02
C ALA A 205 -29.66 -3.22 14.65
N ARG A 206 -30.00 -3.62 13.43
CA ARG A 206 -31.40 -3.74 12.97
C ARG A 206 -32.12 -4.98 13.47
N ARG A 207 -31.42 -5.95 14.08
CA ARG A 207 -32.09 -7.16 14.63
C ARG A 207 -32.86 -6.88 15.91
N LYS A 208 -34.03 -7.52 16.06
CA LYS A 208 -34.93 -7.34 17.20
C LYS A 208 -34.40 -7.88 18.55
N SER A 209 -33.33 -8.69 18.54
CA SER A 209 -32.74 -9.25 19.76
C SER A 209 -31.86 -8.23 20.47
N ARG A 210 -32.16 -7.95 21.75
CA ARG A 210 -31.38 -6.96 22.57
C ARG A 210 -29.89 -7.27 22.63
N TRP A 211 -29.47 -8.52 22.73
CA TRP A 211 -28.07 -8.94 22.83
C TRP A 211 -27.32 -8.76 21.52
N ILE A 212 -27.95 -9.04 20.37
CA ILE A 212 -27.34 -8.91 19.06
C ILE A 212 -27.21 -7.42 18.66
N ARG A 213 -28.15 -6.58 19.13
CA ARG A 213 -28.10 -5.12 18.89
C ARG A 213 -26.96 -4.43 19.66
N LEU A 214 -26.58 -4.93 20.84
CA LEU A 214 -25.44 -4.43 21.61
C LEU A 214 -24.08 -4.74 20.98
N LEU A 215 -23.99 -5.80 20.17
CA LEU A 215 -22.77 -6.17 19.44
C LEU A 215 -22.61 -5.41 18.11
N GLY A 216 -23.68 -4.73 17.63
CA GLY A 216 -23.67 -3.96 16.38
C GLY A 216 -23.56 -2.43 16.58
N LEU A 217 -23.42 -1.98 17.82
CA LEU A 217 -23.13 -0.60 18.21
C LEU A 217 -21.64 -0.45 18.54
#